data_e0df60b1ae3f4a8350c941e559d30a4b
#
_entry.id   e0df60b1ae3f4a8350c941e559d30a4b
#
_cell.length_a   1.000
_cell.length_b   1.000
_cell.length_c   1.000
_cell.angle_alpha   90.00
_cell.angle_beta   90.00
_cell.angle_gamma   90.00
#
_symmetry.space_group_name_H-M   'P 1'
#
loop_
_entity.id
_entity.type
_entity.pdbx_description
1 polymer ?
#
loop_
_entity_poly.entity_id
_entity_poly.type
_entity_poly.pdbx_seq_one_letter_code
_entity_poly.pdbx_strand_id
1 'polypeptide(L)'
;MKRLCFALTIPLALLACGGREMPDDQGLHQDIVNSSSGAEVTFDATLLSDPVESGGHERFQVKDPAGDILEIDHNTTLAASVPAHAGDALVIHGQLYIDPGPRVGVHCTHAETSSGCPYSGWIEFQNNYYE
;
A
#
# COMPACT_ATOMS: atom_id res chain seq x y z
N MET A 1 40.19 20.81 46.49
CA MET A 1 38.83 21.08 45.98
C MET A 1 38.56 20.17 44.79
N LYS A 2 37.76 19.13 45.03
CA LYS A 2 37.41 18.17 43.94
C LYS A 2 36.13 18.70 43.31
N ARG A 3 36.19 19.03 42.00
CA ARG A 3 35.00 19.39 41.21
C ARG A 3 34.34 18.11 40.72
N LEU A 4 33.12 17.84 41.18
CA LEU A 4 32.28 16.75 40.71
C LEU A 4 31.57 17.25 39.46
N CYS A 5 31.91 16.62 38.29
CA CYS A 5 31.13 16.79 37.07
C CYS A 5 29.97 15.84 37.11
N PHE A 6 28.76 16.36 37.25
CA PHE A 6 27.51 15.60 37.01
C PHE A 6 27.30 15.51 35.50
N ALA A 7 27.43 14.32 34.99
CA ALA A 7 27.00 14.02 33.61
C ALA A 7 25.47 13.85 33.60
N LEU A 8 24.81 14.83 33.00
CA LEU A 8 23.34 14.79 32.76
C LEU A 8 23.09 13.90 31.56
N THR A 9 22.72 12.65 31.80
CA THR A 9 22.26 11.74 30.76
C THR A 9 20.81 12.08 30.43
N ILE A 10 20.59 12.72 29.29
CA ILE A 10 19.26 12.96 28.73
C ILE A 10 18.84 11.64 28.06
N PRO A 11 17.73 11.00 28.48
CA PRO A 11 17.21 9.86 27.73
C PRO A 11 16.70 10.36 26.39
N LEU A 12 17.30 9.88 25.30
CA LEU A 12 16.80 10.04 23.95
C LEU A 12 15.50 9.22 23.86
N ALA A 13 14.36 9.87 24.07
CA ALA A 13 13.08 9.27 23.80
C ALA A 13 12.98 9.05 22.27
N LEU A 14 13.17 7.81 21.83
CA LEU A 14 12.76 7.39 20.50
C LEU A 14 11.24 7.55 20.44
N LEU A 15 10.76 8.65 19.88
CA LEU A 15 9.40 8.72 19.37
C LEU A 15 9.33 7.69 18.24
N ALA A 16 8.79 6.51 18.53
CA ALA A 16 8.28 5.63 17.50
C ALA A 16 7.10 6.35 16.85
N CYS A 17 7.36 7.10 15.79
CA CYS A 17 6.32 7.51 14.85
C CYS A 17 5.80 6.22 14.25
N GLY A 18 4.62 5.75 14.70
CA GLY A 18 3.84 4.71 14.07
C GLY A 18 3.35 5.23 12.73
N GLY A 19 4.29 5.41 11.78
CA GLY A 19 4.00 5.73 10.39
C GLY A 19 3.51 4.49 9.67
N ARG A 20 2.70 4.69 8.63
CA ARG A 20 2.34 3.64 7.69
C ARG A 20 3.58 3.19 6.93
N GLU A 21 3.51 2.00 6.34
CA GLU A 21 4.61 1.46 5.57
C GLU A 21 4.96 2.37 4.39
N MET A 22 6.25 2.52 4.17
CA MET A 22 6.78 3.33 3.07
C MET A 22 6.80 2.53 1.77
N PRO A 23 6.61 3.19 0.60
CA PRO A 23 6.73 2.52 -0.70
C PRO A 23 8.07 1.83 -0.89
N ASP A 24 8.02 0.60 -1.40
CA ASP A 24 9.16 -0.20 -1.85
C ASP A 24 8.88 -0.72 -3.28
N ASP A 25 9.05 0.16 -4.25
CA ASP A 25 8.76 -0.14 -5.67
C ASP A 25 9.71 -1.20 -6.24
N GLN A 26 10.95 -1.27 -5.75
CA GLN A 26 11.90 -2.30 -6.13
C GLN A 26 11.50 -3.66 -5.56
N GLY A 27 11.04 -3.70 -4.32
CA GLY A 27 10.51 -4.91 -3.69
C GLY A 27 9.30 -5.45 -4.44
N LEU A 28 8.36 -4.59 -4.81
CA LEU A 28 7.21 -4.98 -5.65
C LEU A 28 7.65 -5.59 -6.98
N HIS A 29 8.58 -4.93 -7.69
CA HIS A 29 9.09 -5.44 -8.97
C HIS A 29 9.70 -6.84 -8.80
N GLN A 30 10.51 -7.06 -7.77
CA GLN A 30 11.11 -8.36 -7.47
C GLN A 30 10.04 -9.42 -7.16
N ASP A 31 9.01 -9.06 -6.40
CA ASP A 31 7.90 -9.98 -6.09
C ASP A 31 7.12 -10.37 -7.35
N ILE A 32 6.91 -9.45 -8.28
CA ILE A 32 6.29 -9.74 -9.58
C ILE A 32 7.18 -10.68 -10.40
N VAL A 33 8.47 -10.38 -10.54
CA VAL A 33 9.44 -11.21 -11.30
C VAL A 33 9.54 -12.62 -10.71
N ASN A 34 9.50 -12.73 -9.39
CA ASN A 34 9.59 -14.00 -8.67
C ASN A 34 8.24 -14.73 -8.53
N SER A 35 7.16 -14.15 -9.06
CA SER A 35 5.79 -14.68 -8.93
C SER A 35 5.37 -14.92 -7.47
N SER A 36 5.71 -13.97 -6.59
CA SER A 36 5.43 -14.02 -5.14
C SER A 36 3.96 -13.68 -4.84
N SER A 37 3.02 -14.44 -5.38
CA SER A 37 1.59 -14.25 -5.10
C SER A 37 1.31 -14.43 -3.61
N GLY A 38 0.56 -13.49 -3.02
CA GLY A 38 0.30 -13.43 -1.58
C GLY A 38 1.25 -12.51 -0.80
N ALA A 39 2.27 -11.95 -1.43
CA ALA A 39 3.16 -10.98 -0.79
C ALA A 39 2.39 -9.70 -0.41
N GLU A 40 2.68 -9.17 0.79
CA GLU A 40 2.22 -7.86 1.22
C GLU A 40 3.13 -6.79 0.61
N VAL A 41 2.57 -5.82 -0.08
CA VAL A 41 3.32 -4.82 -0.84
C VAL A 41 2.85 -3.41 -0.55
N THR A 42 3.78 -2.46 -0.60
CA THR A 42 3.50 -1.02 -0.53
C THR A 42 4.25 -0.32 -1.66
N PHE A 43 3.58 0.47 -2.48
CA PHE A 43 4.21 1.07 -3.64
C PHE A 43 3.55 2.37 -4.09
N ASP A 44 4.34 3.18 -4.79
CA ASP A 44 3.86 4.36 -5.51
C ASP A 44 3.19 3.94 -6.81
N ALA A 45 2.10 4.59 -7.15
CA ALA A 45 1.33 4.28 -8.34
C ALA A 45 0.79 5.53 -9.03
N THR A 46 0.73 5.47 -10.36
CA THR A 46 -0.02 6.42 -11.18
C THR A 46 -1.25 5.71 -11.75
N LEU A 47 -2.41 6.29 -11.55
CA LEU A 47 -3.67 5.77 -12.06
C LEU A 47 -3.71 5.87 -13.58
N LEU A 48 -3.94 4.75 -14.28
CA LEU A 48 -4.01 4.69 -15.74
C LEU A 48 -5.43 4.80 -16.28
N SER A 49 -6.42 4.40 -15.48
CA SER A 49 -7.83 4.43 -15.85
C SER A 49 -8.67 4.86 -14.64
N ASP A 50 -9.77 5.56 -14.88
CA ASP A 50 -10.72 5.88 -13.82
C ASP A 50 -11.25 4.59 -13.18
N PRO A 51 -11.49 4.57 -11.85
CA PRO A 51 -12.10 3.44 -11.19
C PRO A 51 -13.46 3.09 -11.76
N VAL A 52 -13.73 1.79 -11.92
CA VAL A 52 -15.02 1.27 -12.35
C VAL A 52 -15.61 0.44 -11.22
N GLU A 53 -16.76 0.88 -10.70
CA GLU A 53 -17.50 0.18 -9.65
C GLU A 53 -18.31 -0.97 -10.25
N SER A 54 -18.18 -2.16 -9.70
CA SER A 54 -18.97 -3.33 -10.06
C SER A 54 -18.99 -4.35 -8.93
N GLY A 55 -20.18 -4.71 -8.47
CA GLY A 55 -20.36 -5.79 -7.49
C GLY A 55 -19.70 -5.56 -6.13
N GLY A 56 -19.65 -4.31 -5.67
CA GLY A 56 -19.04 -3.96 -4.39
C GLY A 56 -17.51 -3.84 -4.44
N HIS A 57 -16.96 -3.73 -5.64
CA HIS A 57 -15.54 -3.50 -5.88
C HIS A 57 -15.35 -2.40 -6.91
N GLU A 58 -14.39 -1.54 -6.70
CA GLU A 58 -13.87 -0.69 -7.76
C GLU A 58 -12.55 -1.25 -8.28
N ARG A 59 -12.43 -1.29 -9.60
CA ARG A 59 -11.25 -1.78 -10.31
C ARG A 59 -10.67 -0.71 -11.18
N PHE A 60 -9.35 -0.62 -11.17
CA PHE A 60 -8.60 0.31 -12.00
C PHE A 60 -7.18 -0.20 -12.24
N GLN A 61 -6.55 0.28 -13.31
CA GLN A 61 -5.17 -0.03 -13.59
C GLN A 61 -4.26 1.09 -13.11
N VAL A 62 -3.11 0.69 -12.59
CA VAL A 62 -2.03 1.59 -12.17
C VAL A 62 -0.72 1.17 -12.79
N LYS A 63 0.23 2.13 -12.82
CA LYS A 63 1.61 1.89 -13.19
C LYS A 63 2.50 2.35 -12.05
N ASP A 64 3.42 1.48 -11.64
CA ASP A 64 4.43 1.82 -10.63
C ASP A 64 5.65 2.52 -11.26
N PRO A 65 6.59 3.08 -10.48
CA PRO A 65 7.81 3.71 -11.00
C PRO A 65 8.75 2.75 -11.75
N ALA A 66 8.71 1.45 -11.48
CA ALA A 66 9.49 0.44 -12.21
C ALA A 66 8.91 0.12 -13.59
N GLY A 67 7.69 0.57 -13.87
CA GLY A 67 6.98 0.37 -15.14
C GLY A 67 6.04 -0.82 -15.14
N ASP A 68 5.85 -1.50 -14.01
CA ASP A 68 4.89 -2.57 -13.88
C ASP A 68 3.45 -2.05 -13.92
N ILE A 69 2.58 -2.76 -14.61
CA ILE A 69 1.15 -2.43 -14.70
C ILE A 69 0.38 -3.45 -13.88
N LEU A 70 -0.41 -2.95 -12.92
CA LEU A 70 -1.19 -3.77 -12.01
C LEU A 70 -2.67 -3.37 -12.04
N GLU A 71 -3.54 -4.37 -11.86
CA GLU A 71 -4.95 -4.14 -11.54
C GLU A 71 -5.08 -3.94 -10.02
N ILE A 72 -5.82 -2.93 -9.61
CA ILE A 72 -6.23 -2.76 -8.22
C ILE A 72 -7.69 -3.20 -8.11
N ASP A 73 -7.95 -4.07 -7.14
CA ASP A 73 -9.28 -4.58 -6.81
C ASP A 73 -9.62 -4.13 -5.37
N HIS A 74 -10.25 -2.96 -5.27
CA HIS A 74 -10.58 -2.33 -4.00
C HIS A 74 -12.03 -2.63 -3.60
N ASN A 75 -12.20 -3.27 -2.44
CA ASN A 75 -13.52 -3.69 -1.96
C ASN A 75 -14.27 -2.50 -1.34
N THR A 76 -15.24 -1.97 -2.05
CA THR A 76 -16.03 -0.80 -1.65
C THR A 76 -17.18 -1.12 -0.68
N THR A 77 -17.40 -2.39 -0.36
CA THR A 77 -18.28 -2.78 0.75
C THR A 77 -17.56 -2.72 2.10
N LEU A 78 -16.23 -2.71 2.10
CA LEU A 78 -15.39 -2.69 3.31
C LEU A 78 -14.67 -1.36 3.51
N ALA A 79 -14.42 -0.62 2.45
CA ALA A 79 -13.76 0.67 2.47
C ALA A 79 -14.46 1.70 1.58
N ALA A 80 -14.20 2.97 1.78
CA ALA A 80 -14.75 4.02 0.92
C ALA A 80 -14.10 3.99 -0.46
N SER A 81 -14.86 4.33 -1.51
CA SER A 81 -14.34 4.51 -2.87
C SER A 81 -13.28 5.61 -2.93
N VAL A 82 -12.26 5.42 -3.74
CA VAL A 82 -11.18 6.38 -3.94
C VAL A 82 -11.59 7.40 -5.02
N PRO A 83 -11.69 8.70 -4.70
CA PRO A 83 -12.16 9.71 -5.65
C PRO A 83 -11.04 10.18 -6.58
N ALA A 84 -10.24 9.26 -7.10
CA ALA A 84 -9.12 9.52 -7.99
C ALA A 84 -9.52 9.29 -9.45
N HIS A 85 -8.77 9.93 -10.35
CA HIS A 85 -8.94 9.84 -11.80
C HIS A 85 -7.63 9.48 -12.49
N ALA A 86 -7.71 9.04 -13.74
CA ALA A 86 -6.53 8.76 -14.56
C ALA A 86 -5.52 9.92 -14.50
N GLY A 87 -4.26 9.60 -14.26
CA GLY A 87 -3.16 10.54 -14.07
C GLY A 87 -2.86 10.90 -12.62
N ASP A 88 -3.73 10.58 -11.67
CA ASP A 88 -3.51 10.85 -10.26
C ASP A 88 -2.47 9.90 -9.64
N ALA A 89 -1.74 10.42 -8.65
CA ALA A 89 -0.76 9.67 -7.87
C ALA A 89 -1.40 9.08 -6.61
N LEU A 90 -1.11 7.82 -6.35
CA LEU A 90 -1.56 7.05 -5.18
C LEU A 90 -0.36 6.42 -4.48
N VAL A 91 -0.53 6.08 -3.20
CA VAL A 91 0.27 5.04 -2.53
C VAL A 91 -0.68 3.90 -2.19
N ILE A 92 -0.27 2.67 -2.50
CA ILE A 92 -1.13 1.50 -2.33
C ILE A 92 -0.43 0.48 -1.44
N HIS A 93 -1.15 0.00 -0.42
CA HIS A 93 -0.74 -1.10 0.43
C HIS A 93 -1.80 -2.21 0.38
N GLY A 94 -1.37 -3.41 0.07
CA GLY A 94 -2.27 -4.55 -0.02
C GLY A 94 -1.53 -5.86 -0.30
N GLN A 95 -2.25 -6.84 -0.79
CA GLN A 95 -1.72 -8.15 -1.10
C GLN A 95 -1.62 -8.38 -2.60
N LEU A 96 -0.41 -8.72 -3.06
CA LEU A 96 -0.15 -9.05 -4.46
C LEU A 96 -0.85 -10.36 -4.84
N TYR A 97 -1.51 -10.38 -5.98
CA TYR A 97 -1.96 -11.62 -6.61
C TYR A 97 -1.42 -11.73 -8.04
N ILE A 98 -1.08 -12.95 -8.42
CA ILE A 98 -0.61 -13.26 -9.76
C ILE A 98 -1.41 -14.47 -10.23
N ASP A 99 -2.35 -14.21 -11.13
CA ASP A 99 -3.21 -15.23 -11.72
C ASP A 99 -2.60 -15.76 -13.02
N PRO A 100 -2.95 -16.98 -13.45
CA PRO A 100 -2.54 -17.50 -14.76
C PRO A 100 -2.94 -16.58 -15.91
N GLY A 101 -2.03 -16.41 -16.89
CA GLY A 101 -2.30 -15.66 -18.09
C GLY A 101 -1.60 -14.34 -18.36
N PRO A 102 -0.51 -13.90 -17.72
CA PRO A 102 -0.36 -13.47 -16.34
C PRO A 102 -1.21 -12.21 -16.05
N ARG A 103 -2.08 -12.29 -15.09
CA ARG A 103 -2.83 -11.16 -14.54
C ARG A 103 -2.24 -10.78 -13.19
N VAL A 104 -1.61 -9.61 -13.12
CA VAL A 104 -0.97 -9.09 -11.91
C VAL A 104 -1.85 -8.02 -11.30
N GLY A 105 -2.08 -8.11 -10.00
CA GLY A 105 -2.86 -7.11 -9.30
C GLY A 105 -2.64 -7.10 -7.80
N VAL A 106 -3.31 -6.16 -7.13
CA VAL A 106 -3.30 -6.01 -5.68
C VAL A 106 -4.74 -5.91 -5.19
N HIS A 107 -5.05 -6.67 -4.16
CA HIS A 107 -6.31 -6.64 -3.43
C HIS A 107 -6.05 -6.48 -1.92
N CYS A 108 -7.07 -6.67 -1.08
CA CYS A 108 -6.95 -6.46 0.37
C CYS A 108 -6.45 -5.04 0.73
N THR A 109 -6.91 -4.04 0.00
CA THR A 109 -6.60 -2.63 0.21
C THR A 109 -7.56 -1.96 1.19
N HIS A 110 -7.98 -2.67 2.23
CA HIS A 110 -8.93 -2.28 3.27
C HIS A 110 -8.49 -2.87 4.61
N ALA A 111 -9.16 -2.49 5.70
CA ALA A 111 -8.89 -3.09 7.01
C ALA A 111 -8.94 -4.62 6.96
N GLU A 112 -8.11 -5.27 7.78
CA GLU A 112 -8.05 -6.74 7.85
C GLU A 112 -9.42 -7.38 8.10
N THR A 113 -9.64 -8.55 7.50
CA THR A 113 -10.83 -9.35 7.69
C THR A 113 -10.46 -10.77 8.15
N SER A 114 -11.42 -11.47 8.73
CA SER A 114 -11.23 -12.87 9.16
C SER A 114 -11.14 -13.85 7.98
N SER A 115 -11.45 -13.42 6.75
CA SER A 115 -11.46 -14.28 5.58
C SER A 115 -10.74 -13.64 4.39
N GLY A 116 -9.56 -14.15 4.06
CA GLY A 116 -8.84 -13.82 2.83
C GLY A 116 -7.93 -12.60 2.86
N CYS A 117 -8.11 -11.68 3.81
CA CYS A 117 -7.27 -10.48 3.97
C CYS A 117 -6.72 -10.41 5.40
N PRO A 118 -5.61 -11.12 5.71
CA PRO A 118 -5.09 -11.23 7.07
C PRO A 118 -4.37 -9.98 7.56
N TYR A 119 -4.06 -9.05 6.65
CA TYR A 119 -3.35 -7.81 6.95
C TYR A 119 -4.20 -6.62 6.54
N SER A 120 -4.11 -5.53 7.32
CA SER A 120 -4.75 -4.27 6.97
C SER A 120 -4.07 -3.62 5.78
N GLY A 121 -4.82 -3.37 4.70
CA GLY A 121 -4.39 -2.61 3.55
C GLY A 121 -5.03 -1.23 3.50
N TRP A 122 -4.61 -0.42 2.57
CA TRP A 122 -5.11 0.94 2.37
C TRP A 122 -4.69 1.50 1.01
N ILE A 123 -5.40 2.52 0.57
CA ILE A 123 -5.00 3.38 -0.55
C ILE A 123 -4.90 4.80 -0.02
N GLU A 124 -3.76 5.46 -0.24
CA GLU A 124 -3.57 6.86 0.07
C GLU A 124 -3.75 7.71 -1.18
N PHE A 125 -4.62 8.68 -1.09
CA PHE A 125 -4.84 9.69 -2.12
C PHE A 125 -5.02 11.06 -1.47
N GLN A 126 -4.20 12.04 -1.85
CA GLN A 126 -4.23 13.41 -1.32
C GLN A 126 -4.22 13.47 0.22
N ASN A 127 -3.34 12.68 0.85
CA ASN A 127 -3.18 12.54 2.32
C ASN A 127 -4.41 11.97 3.05
N ASN A 128 -5.37 11.40 2.34
CA ASN A 128 -6.48 10.63 2.91
C ASN A 128 -6.27 9.15 2.68
N TYR A 129 -6.70 8.32 3.63
CA TYR A 129 -6.62 6.87 3.56
C TYR A 129 -8.01 6.27 3.35
N TYR A 130 -8.08 5.37 2.38
CA TYR A 130 -9.26 4.60 2.01
C TYR A 130 -9.00 3.15 2.42
N GLU A 131 -9.63 2.73 3.55
CA GLU A 131 -9.37 1.45 4.24
C GLU A 131 -10.58 0.89 4.97
#